data_ba5e96332924871ddab7bbc8ac666483
#
_entry.id   ba5e96332924871ddab7bbc8ac666483
#
_cell.length_a   1.000
_cell.length_b   1.000
_cell.length_c   1.000
_cell.angle_alpha   90.00
_cell.angle_beta   90.00
_cell.angle_gamma   90.00
#
_symmetry.space_group_name_H-M   'P 1'
#
loop_
_entity.id
_entity.type
_entity.pdbx_description
1 polymer ?
#
loop_
_entity_poly.entity_id
_entity_poly.type
_entity_poly.pdbx_seq_one_letter_code
_entity_poly.pdbx_strand_id
1 'polypeptide(L)'
;DNSPKKIIDGINHHYKSNTNTFYQIFGDKEKIQNYINQLPTSSFEIIHTKDLVKGTDSPLEGAKRGKNTSMWLAIQSVKEKKSDIVISAGNTGALLVISKLNLKMIENIDKPALSALWPNKKNMSVVLDLGANIECSPKNLIDFSIMGSSLFKSLYPDDTAKVALLNIGSEEIKGNETIKETYQQLNQRNNTDFEFKGYIEGNQLMNGDVNVIVADGFTGNIALKT
;
A
#
# COMPACT_ATOMS: atom_id res chain seq x y z
N ASP A 1 -16.85 -1.14 -12.72
CA ASP A 1 -16.22 -2.13 -11.88
C ASP A 1 -16.39 -3.53 -12.50
N ASN A 2 -15.28 -4.20 -12.81
CA ASN A 2 -15.29 -5.50 -13.51
C ASN A 2 -15.09 -6.70 -12.55
N SER A 3 -15.33 -6.51 -11.27
CA SER A 3 -15.39 -7.61 -10.30
C SER A 3 -16.70 -8.43 -10.47
N PRO A 4 -16.69 -9.76 -10.25
CA PRO A 4 -15.55 -10.56 -9.78
C PRO A 4 -14.59 -11.03 -10.90
N LYS A 5 -14.93 -10.85 -12.18
CA LYS A 5 -14.18 -11.41 -13.31
C LYS A 5 -12.68 -11.10 -13.25
N LYS A 6 -12.28 -9.84 -13.13
CA LYS A 6 -10.85 -9.45 -13.12
C LYS A 6 -10.06 -10.05 -11.94
N ILE A 7 -10.69 -10.19 -10.79
CA ILE A 7 -10.06 -10.84 -9.63
C ILE A 7 -9.80 -12.31 -9.93
N ILE A 8 -10.80 -13.01 -10.46
CA ILE A 8 -10.65 -14.43 -10.79
C ILE A 8 -9.66 -14.64 -11.93
N ASP A 9 -9.64 -13.77 -12.95
CA ASP A 9 -8.63 -13.82 -14.02
C ASP A 9 -7.21 -13.65 -13.43
N GLY A 10 -7.03 -12.72 -12.47
CA GLY A 10 -5.77 -12.54 -11.74
C GLY A 10 -5.35 -13.76 -10.94
N ILE A 11 -6.29 -14.39 -10.21
CA ILE A 11 -6.05 -15.63 -9.46
C ILE A 11 -5.65 -16.77 -10.42
N ASN A 12 -6.38 -16.95 -11.51
CA ASN A 12 -6.07 -17.96 -12.52
C ASN A 12 -4.67 -17.75 -13.13
N HIS A 13 -4.28 -16.48 -13.36
CA HIS A 13 -2.95 -16.16 -13.86
C HIS A 13 -1.85 -16.48 -12.83
N HIS A 14 -2.03 -16.04 -11.59
CA HIS A 14 -1.08 -16.27 -10.51
C HIS A 14 -0.89 -17.76 -10.20
N TYR A 15 -1.97 -18.54 -10.19
CA TYR A 15 -1.93 -19.96 -9.88
C TYR A 15 -1.08 -20.77 -10.86
N LYS A 16 -0.96 -20.36 -12.14
CA LYS A 16 -0.12 -21.04 -13.14
C LYS A 16 1.34 -21.19 -12.72
N SER A 17 1.86 -20.22 -11.96
CA SER A 17 3.24 -20.22 -11.48
C SER A 17 3.37 -20.48 -9.97
N ASN A 18 2.24 -20.49 -9.23
CA ASN A 18 2.22 -20.54 -7.77
C ASN A 18 1.16 -21.53 -7.27
N THR A 19 1.33 -22.81 -7.63
CA THR A 19 0.36 -23.89 -7.34
C THR A 19 0.18 -24.23 -5.86
N ASN A 20 1.09 -23.75 -4.99
CA ASN A 20 1.02 -23.95 -3.54
C ASN A 20 0.20 -22.85 -2.82
N THR A 21 -0.38 -21.91 -3.56
CA THR A 21 -1.22 -20.86 -2.99
C THR A 21 -2.65 -21.34 -2.82
N PHE A 22 -3.22 -21.14 -1.63
CA PHE A 22 -4.64 -21.33 -1.36
C PHE A 22 -5.36 -19.98 -1.34
N TYR A 23 -6.55 -19.92 -1.96
CA TYR A 23 -7.30 -18.67 -2.11
C TYR A 23 -8.60 -18.71 -1.31
N GLN A 24 -8.77 -17.78 -0.37
CA GLN A 24 -10.06 -17.46 0.22
C GLN A 24 -10.70 -16.32 -0.57
N ILE A 25 -11.84 -16.58 -1.21
CA ILE A 25 -12.50 -15.64 -2.11
C ILE A 25 -13.81 -15.17 -1.46
N PHE A 26 -13.88 -13.89 -1.13
CA PHE A 26 -15.01 -13.29 -0.43
C PHE A 26 -15.93 -12.55 -1.41
N GLY A 27 -17.19 -12.94 -1.49
CA GLY A 27 -18.17 -12.28 -2.34
C GLY A 27 -19.39 -13.12 -2.70
N ASP A 28 -20.15 -12.69 -3.69
CA ASP A 28 -21.33 -13.39 -4.17
C ASP A 28 -20.94 -14.69 -4.90
N LYS A 29 -21.20 -15.81 -4.23
CA LYS A 29 -20.84 -17.15 -4.71
C LYS A 29 -21.36 -17.44 -6.11
N GLU A 30 -22.61 -17.07 -6.41
CA GLU A 30 -23.22 -17.33 -7.71
C GLU A 30 -22.48 -16.59 -8.83
N LYS A 31 -22.09 -15.34 -8.57
CA LYS A 31 -21.30 -14.53 -9.53
C LYS A 31 -19.88 -15.05 -9.70
N ILE A 32 -19.23 -15.48 -8.61
CA ILE A 32 -17.86 -15.99 -8.62
C ILE A 32 -17.78 -17.31 -9.38
N GLN A 33 -18.74 -18.21 -9.16
CA GLN A 33 -18.77 -19.54 -9.79
C GLN A 33 -18.79 -19.50 -11.32
N ASN A 34 -19.31 -18.42 -11.92
CA ASN A 34 -19.32 -18.25 -13.37
C ASN A 34 -17.93 -18.09 -13.99
N TYR A 35 -16.91 -17.77 -13.19
CA TYR A 35 -15.55 -17.47 -13.68
C TYR A 35 -14.47 -18.41 -13.13
N ILE A 36 -14.73 -19.15 -12.03
CA ILE A 36 -13.71 -19.93 -11.30
C ILE A 36 -13.58 -21.38 -11.83
N ASN A 37 -13.66 -21.59 -13.11
CA ASN A 37 -13.68 -22.90 -13.74
C ASN A 37 -12.30 -23.47 -14.11
N GLN A 38 -11.21 -22.72 -13.88
CA GLN A 38 -9.84 -23.10 -14.23
C GLN A 38 -9.00 -23.55 -13.03
N LEU A 39 -9.50 -23.36 -11.80
CA LEU A 39 -8.79 -23.70 -10.58
C LEU A 39 -9.24 -25.07 -10.05
N PRO A 40 -8.30 -25.89 -9.53
CA PRO A 40 -8.66 -27.09 -8.77
C PRO A 40 -9.49 -26.69 -7.53
N THR A 41 -10.52 -27.46 -7.23
CA THR A 41 -11.39 -27.21 -6.07
C THR A 41 -10.65 -27.28 -4.73
N SER A 42 -9.49 -27.93 -4.70
CA SER A 42 -8.61 -28.01 -3.52
C SER A 42 -7.77 -26.76 -3.30
N SER A 43 -7.71 -25.81 -4.25
CA SER A 43 -6.87 -24.62 -4.16
C SER A 43 -7.62 -23.37 -3.69
N PHE A 44 -8.92 -23.45 -3.49
CA PHE A 44 -9.71 -22.30 -3.06
C PHE A 44 -10.94 -22.66 -2.25
N GLU A 45 -11.45 -21.67 -1.51
CA GLU A 45 -12.80 -21.69 -0.94
C GLU A 45 -13.51 -20.36 -1.22
N ILE A 46 -14.84 -20.40 -1.33
CA ILE A 46 -15.66 -19.20 -1.52
C ILE A 46 -16.45 -18.93 -0.25
N ILE A 47 -16.16 -17.83 0.42
CA ILE A 47 -16.90 -17.31 1.56
C ILE A 47 -18.00 -16.38 1.03
N HIS A 48 -19.24 -16.88 1.06
CA HIS A 48 -20.38 -16.19 0.46
C HIS A 48 -20.80 -14.95 1.26
N THR A 49 -20.92 -13.82 0.56
CA THR A 49 -21.64 -12.64 1.01
C THR A 49 -22.16 -11.84 -0.19
N LYS A 50 -23.36 -11.27 -0.06
CA LYS A 50 -23.92 -10.31 -1.04
C LYS A 50 -23.60 -8.86 -0.67
N ASP A 51 -23.12 -8.62 0.55
CA ASP A 51 -22.77 -7.30 1.04
C ASP A 51 -21.43 -6.85 0.47
N LEU A 52 -21.41 -5.62 -0.04
CA LEU A 52 -20.21 -5.06 -0.67
C LEU A 52 -20.04 -3.57 -0.34
N VAL A 53 -18.83 -3.10 -0.39
CA VAL A 53 -18.48 -1.67 -0.41
C VAL A 53 -18.52 -1.21 -1.86
N LYS A 54 -19.29 -0.13 -2.14
CA LYS A 54 -19.38 0.43 -3.49
C LYS A 54 -18.14 1.28 -3.81
N GLY A 55 -17.76 1.34 -5.08
CA GLY A 55 -16.67 2.22 -5.53
C GLY A 55 -16.95 3.72 -5.28
N THR A 56 -18.24 4.09 -5.23
CA THR A 56 -18.73 5.47 -4.99
C THR A 56 -18.90 5.83 -3.52
N ASP A 57 -18.77 4.86 -2.59
CA ASP A 57 -18.88 5.17 -1.16
C ASP A 57 -17.69 6.03 -0.72
N SER A 58 -17.95 7.00 0.17
CA SER A 58 -16.86 7.61 0.91
C SER A 58 -16.17 6.56 1.81
N PRO A 59 -14.90 6.75 2.20
CA PRO A 59 -14.18 5.79 3.05
C PRO A 59 -14.93 5.39 4.32
N LEU A 60 -15.57 6.35 4.98
CA LEU A 60 -16.33 6.12 6.21
C LEU A 60 -17.67 5.42 5.94
N GLU A 61 -18.35 5.75 4.86
CA GLU A 61 -19.58 5.04 4.46
C GLU A 61 -19.29 3.58 4.13
N GLY A 62 -18.21 3.33 3.38
CA GLY A 62 -17.75 1.97 3.09
C GLY A 62 -17.51 1.16 4.37
N ALA A 63 -16.85 1.76 5.36
CA ALA A 63 -16.62 1.12 6.65
C ALA A 63 -17.92 0.89 7.46
N LYS A 64 -18.91 1.78 7.35
CA LYS A 64 -20.21 1.68 8.03
C LYS A 64 -21.16 0.65 7.41
N ARG A 65 -20.90 0.15 6.19
CA ARG A 65 -21.75 -0.88 5.57
C ARG A 65 -21.82 -2.19 6.34
N GLY A 66 -20.89 -2.39 7.27
CA GLY A 66 -20.95 -3.49 8.24
C GLY A 66 -19.91 -4.57 8.02
N LYS A 67 -19.87 -5.46 9.00
CA LYS A 67 -18.86 -6.52 9.12
C LYS A 67 -19.06 -7.70 8.16
N ASN A 68 -20.17 -7.74 7.45
CA ASN A 68 -20.49 -8.80 6.50
C ASN A 68 -20.08 -8.48 5.06
N THR A 69 -19.54 -7.27 4.81
CA THR A 69 -19.06 -6.93 3.47
C THR A 69 -17.86 -7.79 3.07
N SER A 70 -17.76 -8.12 1.79
CA SER A 70 -16.65 -8.94 1.27
C SER A 70 -15.27 -8.36 1.65
N MET A 71 -15.12 -7.04 1.61
CA MET A 71 -13.88 -6.36 2.01
C MET A 71 -13.59 -6.52 3.51
N TRP A 72 -14.60 -6.37 4.38
CA TRP A 72 -14.41 -6.57 5.82
C TRP A 72 -14.01 -8.01 6.14
N LEU A 73 -14.72 -8.98 5.58
CA LEU A 73 -14.45 -10.41 5.81
C LEU A 73 -13.05 -10.82 5.35
N ALA A 74 -12.61 -10.30 4.19
CA ALA A 74 -11.25 -10.56 3.69
C ALA A 74 -10.17 -10.02 4.63
N ILE A 75 -10.33 -8.79 5.15
CA ILE A 75 -9.41 -8.19 6.14
C ILE A 75 -9.48 -8.95 7.48
N GLN A 76 -10.68 -9.36 7.89
CA GLN A 76 -10.88 -10.15 9.10
C GLN A 76 -10.14 -11.49 9.04
N SER A 77 -10.10 -12.15 7.88
CA SER A 77 -9.36 -13.39 7.67
C SER A 77 -7.86 -13.22 7.95
N VAL A 78 -7.26 -12.10 7.53
CA VAL A 78 -5.85 -11.77 7.86
C VAL A 78 -5.68 -11.54 9.36
N LYS A 79 -6.60 -10.79 9.99
CA LYS A 79 -6.58 -10.57 11.44
C LYS A 79 -6.62 -11.88 12.24
N GLU A 80 -7.41 -12.83 11.77
CA GLU A 80 -7.58 -14.15 12.38
C GLU A 80 -6.47 -15.14 12.01
N LYS A 81 -5.48 -14.70 11.23
CA LYS A 81 -4.36 -15.53 10.74
C LYS A 81 -4.82 -16.74 9.90
N LYS A 82 -5.97 -16.63 9.25
CA LYS A 82 -6.48 -17.60 8.28
C LYS A 82 -5.94 -17.35 6.88
N SER A 83 -5.51 -16.10 6.61
CA SER A 83 -4.83 -15.68 5.38
C SER A 83 -3.60 -14.87 5.75
N ASP A 84 -2.56 -14.98 4.94
CA ASP A 84 -1.30 -14.24 5.14
C ASP A 84 -1.40 -12.80 4.61
N ILE A 85 -2.15 -12.61 3.52
CA ILE A 85 -2.36 -11.29 2.90
C ILE A 85 -3.81 -11.13 2.43
N VAL A 86 -4.22 -9.87 2.22
CA VAL A 86 -5.48 -9.52 1.56
C VAL A 86 -5.21 -8.75 0.28
N ILE A 87 -5.92 -9.11 -0.80
CA ILE A 87 -5.89 -8.41 -2.08
C ILE A 87 -7.30 -7.90 -2.38
N SER A 88 -7.41 -6.64 -2.73
CA SER A 88 -8.68 -6.00 -3.08
C SER A 88 -8.49 -5.05 -4.26
N ALA A 89 -9.38 -5.13 -5.25
CA ALA A 89 -9.50 -4.15 -6.34
C ALA A 89 -10.68 -3.19 -6.11
N GLY A 90 -11.18 -3.11 -4.87
CA GLY A 90 -12.30 -2.26 -4.49
C GLY A 90 -11.89 -0.83 -4.14
N ASN A 91 -12.77 -0.16 -3.38
CA ASN A 91 -12.57 1.21 -2.93
C ASN A 91 -11.35 1.33 -2.00
N THR A 92 -10.30 2.01 -2.46
CA THR A 92 -9.01 2.14 -1.74
C THR A 92 -9.16 2.85 -0.39
N GLY A 93 -9.97 3.92 -0.34
CA GLY A 93 -10.19 4.65 0.91
C GLY A 93 -10.93 3.81 1.96
N ALA A 94 -11.93 3.05 1.53
CA ALA A 94 -12.63 2.12 2.43
C ALA A 94 -11.72 0.98 2.87
N LEU A 95 -10.88 0.44 1.97
CA LEU A 95 -9.89 -0.58 2.31
C LEU A 95 -8.96 -0.07 3.43
N LEU A 96 -8.43 1.15 3.30
CA LEU A 96 -7.57 1.78 4.30
C LEU A 96 -8.27 1.90 5.66
N VAL A 97 -9.49 2.47 5.67
CA VAL A 97 -10.25 2.70 6.92
C VAL A 97 -10.61 1.37 7.59
N ILE A 98 -11.13 0.40 6.83
CA ILE A 98 -11.51 -0.91 7.36
C ILE A 98 -10.27 -1.67 7.88
N SER A 99 -9.14 -1.60 7.17
CA SER A 99 -7.88 -2.19 7.62
C SER A 99 -7.41 -1.58 8.94
N LYS A 100 -7.42 -0.24 9.06
CA LYS A 100 -7.05 0.45 10.29
C LYS A 100 -7.95 0.07 11.47
N LEU A 101 -9.26 -0.03 11.26
CA LEU A 101 -10.21 -0.40 12.30
C LEU A 101 -10.05 -1.86 12.74
N ASN A 102 -9.76 -2.75 11.81
CA ASN A 102 -9.74 -4.19 12.03
C ASN A 102 -8.38 -4.69 12.49
N LEU A 103 -7.31 -4.34 11.79
CA LEU A 103 -5.93 -4.79 12.07
C LEU A 103 -5.25 -3.95 13.14
N LYS A 104 -5.73 -2.71 13.37
CA LYS A 104 -5.08 -1.67 14.17
C LYS A 104 -3.76 -1.19 13.53
N MET A 105 -3.06 -0.29 14.24
CA MET A 105 -1.76 0.21 13.82
C MET A 105 -0.63 -0.59 14.49
N ILE A 106 0.53 -0.62 13.85
CA ILE A 106 1.78 -1.08 14.46
C ILE A 106 2.12 -0.11 15.60
N GLU A 107 2.69 -0.64 16.68
CA GLU A 107 3.10 0.18 17.82
C GLU A 107 4.02 1.31 17.39
N ASN A 108 3.79 2.51 17.93
CA ASN A 108 4.49 3.75 17.62
C ASN A 108 4.30 4.31 16.19
N ILE A 109 3.49 3.69 15.34
CA ILE A 109 3.12 4.21 14.01
C ILE A 109 1.71 4.81 14.08
N ASP A 110 1.59 6.11 13.81
CA ASP A 110 0.32 6.84 13.98
C ASP A 110 -0.58 6.74 12.74
N LYS A 111 0.03 6.71 11.55
CA LYS A 111 -0.70 6.72 10.27
C LYS A 111 -0.20 5.63 9.33
N PRO A 112 -1.11 4.90 8.66
CA PRO A 112 -0.74 4.03 7.55
C PRO A 112 -0.43 4.90 6.32
N ALA A 113 0.42 4.42 5.41
CA ALA A 113 0.69 5.05 4.13
C ALA A 113 0.25 4.16 2.97
N LEU A 114 -0.19 4.76 1.87
CA LEU A 114 -0.33 4.07 0.59
C LEU A 114 1.02 4.05 -0.11
N SER A 115 1.51 2.85 -0.43
CA SER A 115 2.77 2.68 -1.14
C SER A 115 2.57 2.00 -2.49
N ALA A 116 3.45 2.30 -3.44
CA ALA A 116 3.55 1.59 -4.69
C ALA A 116 5.01 1.34 -5.08
N LEU A 117 5.22 0.34 -5.90
CA LEU A 117 6.49 0.10 -6.58
C LEU A 117 6.47 0.84 -7.92
N TRP A 118 7.35 1.83 -8.07
CA TRP A 118 7.50 2.58 -9.30
C TRP A 118 8.73 2.11 -10.08
N PRO A 119 8.58 1.76 -11.37
CA PRO A 119 9.72 1.47 -12.22
C PRO A 119 10.58 2.70 -12.39
N ASN A 120 11.88 2.53 -12.38
CA ASN A 120 12.86 3.57 -12.66
C ASN A 120 13.93 3.04 -13.63
N LYS A 121 14.86 3.89 -14.03
CA LYS A 121 15.90 3.52 -15.01
C LYS A 121 16.85 2.40 -14.55
N LYS A 122 16.92 2.13 -13.24
CA LYS A 122 17.83 1.13 -12.68
C LYS A 122 17.10 -0.11 -12.17
N ASN A 123 15.91 0.04 -11.57
CA ASN A 123 15.11 -1.04 -10.97
C ASN A 123 13.72 -0.51 -10.56
N MET A 124 13.33 -0.68 -9.31
CA MET A 124 12.06 -0.23 -8.71
C MET A 124 12.36 0.66 -7.51
N SER A 125 11.51 1.66 -7.30
CA SER A 125 11.49 2.45 -6.07
C SER A 125 10.18 2.21 -5.32
N VAL A 126 10.26 2.12 -4.00
CA VAL A 126 9.09 2.22 -3.11
C VAL A 126 8.75 3.69 -2.95
N VAL A 127 7.56 4.09 -3.34
CA VAL A 127 7.07 5.48 -3.18
C VAL A 127 5.89 5.49 -2.23
N LEU A 128 5.92 6.35 -1.22
CA LEU A 128 4.87 6.54 -0.21
C LEU A 128 4.95 7.96 0.39
N ASP A 129 3.88 8.64 0.82
CA ASP A 129 2.47 8.25 0.78
C ASP A 129 1.81 8.70 -0.54
N LEU A 130 0.97 7.87 -1.13
CA LEU A 130 0.34 8.15 -2.43
C LEU A 130 -1.14 8.57 -2.30
N GLY A 131 -1.55 9.08 -1.13
CA GLY A 131 -2.88 9.68 -0.98
C GLY A 131 -3.69 9.22 0.23
N ALA A 132 -3.10 8.52 1.21
CA ALA A 132 -3.78 8.16 2.45
C ALA A 132 -3.91 9.35 3.42
N ASN A 133 -2.89 10.23 3.47
CA ASN A 133 -2.78 11.31 4.45
C ASN A 133 -2.44 12.62 3.75
N ILE A 134 -3.44 13.48 3.55
CA ILE A 134 -3.25 14.78 2.89
C ILE A 134 -2.26 15.66 3.66
N GLU A 135 -2.37 15.66 4.99
CA GLU A 135 -1.49 16.41 5.89
C GLU A 135 -0.65 15.44 6.73
N CYS A 136 0.65 15.66 6.77
CA CYS A 136 1.60 14.88 7.55
C CYS A 136 2.40 15.77 8.50
N SER A 137 2.70 15.26 9.69
CA SER A 137 3.69 15.84 10.59
C SER A 137 5.10 15.31 10.23
N PRO A 138 6.18 15.94 10.72
CA PRO A 138 7.53 15.41 10.57
C PRO A 138 7.65 13.96 11.05
N LYS A 139 7.02 13.62 12.19
CA LYS A 139 6.96 12.25 12.69
C LYS A 139 6.37 11.29 11.66
N ASN A 140 5.27 11.66 10.99
CA ASN A 140 4.65 10.79 9.99
C ASN A 140 5.59 10.50 8.83
N LEU A 141 6.31 11.53 8.32
CA LEU A 141 7.26 11.34 7.21
C LEU A 141 8.48 10.50 7.63
N ILE A 142 8.91 10.60 8.88
CA ILE A 142 9.96 9.73 9.45
C ILE A 142 9.44 8.29 9.55
N ASP A 143 8.22 8.08 10.05
CA ASP A 143 7.60 6.77 10.12
C ASP A 143 7.48 6.15 8.71
N PHE A 144 7.08 6.95 7.72
CA PHE A 144 7.03 6.51 6.32
C PHE A 144 8.42 6.14 5.76
N SER A 145 9.46 6.87 6.17
CA SER A 145 10.84 6.53 5.79
C SER A 145 11.25 5.15 6.32
N ILE A 146 10.89 4.83 7.56
CA ILE A 146 11.14 3.53 8.19
C ILE A 146 10.31 2.43 7.51
N MET A 147 8.99 2.68 7.31
CA MET A 147 8.10 1.72 6.67
C MET A 147 8.51 1.41 5.23
N GLY A 148 8.84 2.46 4.46
CA GLY A 148 9.30 2.32 3.07
C GLY A 148 10.61 1.56 2.96
N SER A 149 11.58 1.84 3.83
CA SER A 149 12.85 1.11 3.86
C SER A 149 12.68 -0.35 4.29
N SER A 150 11.80 -0.64 5.23
CA SER A 150 11.48 -2.01 5.64
C SER A 150 10.83 -2.79 4.51
N LEU A 151 9.88 -2.17 3.78
CA LEU A 151 9.26 -2.77 2.59
C LEU A 151 10.29 -3.00 1.49
N PHE A 152 11.16 -2.01 1.20
CA PHE A 152 12.20 -2.17 0.19
C PHE A 152 13.14 -3.33 0.52
N LYS A 153 13.62 -3.40 1.76
CA LYS A 153 14.50 -4.49 2.22
C LYS A 153 13.84 -5.87 2.19
N SER A 154 12.53 -5.96 2.40
CA SER A 154 11.83 -7.24 2.28
C SER A 154 11.73 -7.74 0.84
N LEU A 155 11.76 -6.83 -0.14
CA LEU A 155 11.75 -7.15 -1.57
C LEU A 155 13.16 -7.34 -2.15
N TYR A 156 14.13 -6.60 -1.62
CA TYR A 156 15.53 -6.55 -2.07
C TYR A 156 16.45 -6.65 -0.85
N PRO A 157 16.59 -7.85 -0.24
CA PRO A 157 17.29 -8.02 1.05
C PRO A 157 18.78 -7.69 1.00
N ASP A 158 19.41 -7.82 -0.16
CA ASP A 158 20.85 -7.56 -0.35
C ASP A 158 21.16 -6.10 -0.67
N ASP A 159 20.12 -5.28 -0.92
CA ASP A 159 20.29 -3.88 -1.31
C ASP A 159 20.15 -2.94 -0.10
N THR A 160 20.90 -1.85 -0.11
CA THR A 160 20.76 -0.79 0.88
C THR A 160 19.56 0.10 0.52
N ALA A 161 18.65 0.31 1.47
CA ALA A 161 17.56 1.27 1.33
C ALA A 161 18.12 2.71 1.33
N LYS A 162 17.95 3.44 0.22
CA LYS A 162 18.31 4.84 0.04
C LYS A 162 17.04 5.67 0.04
N VAL A 163 16.81 6.42 1.13
CA VAL A 163 15.60 7.19 1.36
C VAL A 163 15.80 8.64 0.99
N ALA A 164 14.85 9.24 0.29
CA ALA A 164 14.78 10.68 0.06
C ALA A 164 13.37 11.22 0.27
N LEU A 165 13.28 12.50 0.66
CA LEU A 165 12.01 13.24 0.74
C LEU A 165 11.74 13.92 -0.60
N LEU A 166 10.52 13.72 -1.15
CA LEU A 166 10.10 14.45 -2.34
C LEU A 166 9.89 15.92 -2.00
N ASN A 167 10.57 16.81 -2.73
CA ASN A 167 10.56 18.26 -2.49
C ASN A 167 10.57 19.03 -3.81
N ILE A 168 10.35 20.34 -3.72
CA ILE A 168 10.35 21.29 -4.86
C ILE A 168 11.74 21.76 -5.29
N GLY A 169 12.78 21.36 -4.59
CA GLY A 169 14.20 21.70 -4.85
C GLY A 169 15.10 20.88 -3.96
N SER A 170 16.35 20.75 -4.34
CA SER A 170 17.37 19.96 -3.65
C SER A 170 18.07 20.69 -2.50
N GLU A 171 17.89 22.03 -2.43
CA GLU A 171 18.54 22.84 -1.39
C GLU A 171 17.79 22.71 -0.04
N GLU A 172 18.53 22.69 1.07
CA GLU A 172 17.98 22.51 2.43
C GLU A 172 16.94 23.55 2.84
N ILE A 173 17.00 24.75 2.25
CA ILE A 173 16.07 25.85 2.53
C ILE A 173 14.72 25.70 1.80
N LYS A 174 14.62 24.78 0.85
CA LYS A 174 13.41 24.57 0.03
C LYS A 174 12.39 23.70 0.75
N GLY A 175 11.14 23.89 0.36
CA GLY A 175 10.01 23.13 0.91
C GLY A 175 9.31 23.85 2.07
N ASN A 176 8.23 23.24 2.54
CA ASN A 176 7.48 23.72 3.70
C ASN A 176 8.20 23.35 5.01
N GLU A 177 7.72 23.92 6.13
CA GLU A 177 8.34 23.69 7.43
C GLU A 177 8.37 22.20 7.83
N THR A 178 7.32 21.44 7.53
CA THR A 178 7.26 20.01 7.83
C THR A 178 8.37 19.23 7.13
N ILE A 179 8.62 19.52 5.85
CA ILE A 179 9.68 18.86 5.05
C ILE A 179 11.06 19.23 5.59
N LYS A 180 11.29 20.50 5.91
CA LYS A 180 12.58 20.98 6.47
C LYS A 180 12.86 20.34 7.84
N GLU A 181 11.87 20.34 8.73
CA GLU A 181 12.01 19.72 10.04
C GLU A 181 12.25 18.20 9.92
N THR A 182 11.55 17.52 9.01
CA THR A 182 11.78 16.10 8.73
C THR A 182 13.20 15.86 8.25
N TYR A 183 13.70 16.68 7.33
CA TYR A 183 15.09 16.59 6.83
C TYR A 183 16.10 16.71 7.97
N GLN A 184 15.95 17.74 8.84
CA GLN A 184 16.86 17.94 9.97
C GLN A 184 16.87 16.74 10.91
N GLN A 185 15.69 16.20 11.25
CA GLN A 185 15.57 15.06 12.15
C GLN A 185 16.16 13.78 11.52
N LEU A 186 15.93 13.52 10.23
CA LEU A 186 16.50 12.37 9.53
C LEU A 186 18.01 12.47 9.36
N ASN A 187 18.54 13.67 9.11
CA ASN A 187 19.97 13.89 8.93
C ASN A 187 20.77 13.76 10.24
N GLN A 188 20.15 14.11 11.37
CA GLN A 188 20.76 13.96 12.70
C GLN A 188 20.65 12.54 13.26
N ARG A 189 19.76 11.73 12.72
CA ARG A 189 19.50 10.38 13.21
C ARG A 189 20.58 9.41 12.73
N ASN A 190 21.20 8.68 13.65
CA ASN A 190 22.01 7.51 13.30
C ASN A 190 21.09 6.38 12.82
N ASN A 191 20.75 6.42 11.53
CA ASN A 191 19.94 5.38 10.91
C ASN A 191 20.83 4.18 10.57
N THR A 192 20.56 3.04 11.22
CA THR A 192 21.20 1.76 10.88
C THR A 192 20.42 1.02 9.78
N ASP A 193 19.17 1.40 9.57
CA ASP A 193 18.24 0.66 8.72
C ASP A 193 18.18 1.15 7.28
N PHE A 194 18.57 2.42 7.04
CA PHE A 194 18.59 3.02 5.71
C PHE A 194 19.59 4.18 5.61
N GLU A 195 19.99 4.51 4.41
CA GLU A 195 20.81 5.70 4.10
C GLU A 195 19.89 6.85 3.69
N PHE A 196 19.89 7.95 4.44
CA PHE A 196 19.14 9.16 4.07
C PHE A 196 19.93 9.96 3.03
N LYS A 197 19.29 10.27 1.90
CA LYS A 197 19.90 10.96 0.74
C LYS A 197 19.44 12.43 0.60
N GLY A 198 18.68 12.93 1.56
CA GLY A 198 18.17 14.30 1.51
C GLY A 198 16.90 14.42 0.67
N TYR A 199 16.87 15.42 -0.21
CA TYR A 199 15.74 15.71 -1.07
C TYR A 199 15.89 15.08 -2.47
N ILE A 200 14.74 14.80 -3.10
CA ILE A 200 14.62 14.46 -4.50
C ILE A 200 13.53 15.31 -5.16
N GLU A 201 13.76 15.77 -6.37
CA GLU A 201 12.79 16.54 -7.14
C GLU A 201 11.94 15.65 -8.08
N GLY A 202 10.78 16.16 -8.50
CA GLY A 202 9.85 15.42 -9.34
C GLY A 202 10.45 14.89 -10.65
N ASN A 203 11.34 15.66 -11.29
CA ASN A 203 12.03 15.25 -12.51
C ASN A 203 13.09 14.14 -12.31
N GLN A 204 13.43 13.82 -11.07
CA GLN A 204 14.42 12.81 -10.70
C GLN A 204 13.80 11.49 -10.26
N LEU A 205 12.48 11.43 -10.06
CA LEU A 205 11.77 10.26 -9.52
C LEU A 205 12.09 8.95 -10.26
N MET A 206 12.26 9.05 -11.57
CA MET A 206 12.51 7.89 -12.43
C MET A 206 14.01 7.58 -12.66
N ASN A 207 14.94 8.31 -12.03
CA ASN A 207 16.37 8.10 -12.26
C ASN A 207 16.92 6.85 -11.56
N GLY A 208 16.31 6.44 -10.44
CA GLY A 208 16.77 5.29 -9.65
C GLY A 208 18.01 5.59 -8.80
N ASP A 209 18.25 6.86 -8.45
CA ASP A 209 19.36 7.25 -7.56
C ASP A 209 19.01 6.99 -6.10
N VAL A 210 17.72 6.99 -5.78
CA VAL A 210 17.14 6.53 -4.52
C VAL A 210 16.09 5.44 -4.79
N ASN A 211 15.86 4.60 -3.81
CA ASN A 211 14.94 3.47 -3.94
C ASN A 211 13.78 3.48 -2.93
N VAL A 212 13.73 4.50 -2.06
CA VAL A 212 12.59 4.82 -1.20
C VAL A 212 12.33 6.32 -1.28
N ILE A 213 11.14 6.70 -1.75
CA ILE A 213 10.74 8.10 -1.94
C ILE A 213 9.55 8.39 -1.04
N VAL A 214 9.70 9.37 -0.17
CA VAL A 214 8.70 9.73 0.85
C VAL A 214 8.10 11.09 0.55
N ALA A 215 6.77 11.17 0.59
CA ALA A 215 5.98 12.39 0.44
C ALA A 215 4.80 12.38 1.41
N ASP A 216 4.16 13.53 1.61
CA ASP A 216 2.78 13.57 2.10
C ASP A 216 1.82 13.04 1.02
N GLY A 217 0.62 12.62 1.44
CA GLY A 217 -0.33 12.01 0.51
C GLY A 217 -0.89 12.97 -0.53
N PHE A 218 -0.87 14.30 -0.30
CA PHE A 218 -1.26 15.26 -1.31
C PHE A 218 -0.24 15.31 -2.44
N THR A 219 1.02 15.51 -2.09
CA THR A 219 2.14 15.56 -3.05
C THR A 219 2.31 14.23 -3.79
N GLY A 220 2.29 13.12 -3.06
CA GLY A 220 2.43 11.79 -3.65
C GLY A 220 1.26 11.40 -4.57
N ASN A 221 0.03 11.82 -4.25
CA ASN A 221 -1.12 11.57 -5.12
C ASN A 221 -1.06 12.39 -6.43
N ILE A 222 -0.53 13.62 -6.38
CA ILE A 222 -0.28 14.41 -7.58
C ILE A 222 0.80 13.71 -8.42
N ALA A 223 1.94 13.37 -7.82
CA ALA A 223 3.04 12.70 -8.53
C ALA A 223 2.61 11.37 -9.18
N LEU A 224 1.69 10.61 -8.54
CA LEU A 224 1.14 9.36 -9.10
C LEU A 224 0.31 9.58 -10.37
N LYS A 225 -0.33 10.75 -10.51
CA LYS A 225 -1.27 11.05 -11.60
C LYS A 225 -0.66 11.85 -12.75
N THR A 226 0.57 12.31 -12.60
CA THR A 226 1.33 13.04 -13.60
C THR A 226 2.12 12.09 -14.49
#